data_e66f2646e684e900e39bc37726c603b2
#
_entry.id   e66f2646e684e900e39bc37726c603b2
#
_cell.length_a   1.000
_cell.length_b   1.000
_cell.length_c   1.000
_cell.angle_alpha   90.00
_cell.angle_beta   90.00
_cell.angle_gamma   90.00
#
_symmetry.space_group_name_H-M   'P 1'
#
loop_
_entity.id
_entity.type
_entity.pdbx_description
1 polymer ?
#
loop_
_entity_poly.entity_id
_entity_poly.type
_entity_poly.pdbx_seq_one_letter_code
_entity_poly.pdbx_strand_id
1 'polypeptide(L)'
;MDHSFPKALWYGPYSIKNIVNWCSNDYLGMGQNKTVIDAMHTALDQTGAGSGGTRNIGGTSHYHVALEQELASLHQKEAACLFSSSYVANEWSLVSLAQIVKNIGFLSDSMNHASLIQGIRHSGAPKFIFEHNNMADLEDKLAEC
;
A
#
# COMPACT_ATOMS: atom_id res chain seq x y z
N MET A 1 -8.02 -30.99 0.39
CA MET A 1 -8.24 -30.44 -0.96
C MET A 1 -7.09 -29.51 -1.26
N ASP A 2 -6.43 -29.72 -2.37
CA ASP A 2 -5.28 -28.89 -2.76
C ASP A 2 -5.81 -27.58 -3.39
N HIS A 3 -5.95 -26.55 -2.56
CA HIS A 3 -6.42 -25.23 -2.97
C HIS A 3 -5.22 -24.32 -3.22
N SER A 4 -4.26 -24.79 -4.03
CA SER A 4 -3.12 -23.97 -4.40
C SER A 4 -3.59 -22.81 -5.29
N PHE A 5 -3.29 -21.57 -4.86
CA PHE A 5 -3.45 -20.37 -5.68
C PHE A 5 -2.95 -20.60 -7.13
N PRO A 6 -3.68 -20.16 -8.17
CA PRO A 6 -4.86 -19.28 -8.16
C PRO A 6 -6.22 -19.96 -8.04
N LYS A 7 -6.28 -21.26 -7.74
CA LYS A 7 -7.55 -21.97 -7.54
C LYS A 7 -8.16 -21.62 -6.19
N ALA A 8 -9.47 -21.42 -6.17
CA ALA A 8 -10.22 -21.08 -4.97
C ALA A 8 -11.60 -21.70 -4.96
N LEU A 9 -12.19 -21.86 -3.77
CA LEU A 9 -13.59 -22.17 -3.60
C LEU A 9 -14.41 -20.89 -3.47
N TRP A 10 -15.31 -20.67 -4.40
CA TRP A 10 -16.28 -19.60 -4.28
C TRP A 10 -17.52 -20.09 -3.55
N TYR A 11 -17.82 -19.45 -2.43
CA TYR A 11 -19.01 -19.70 -1.62
C TYR A 11 -20.11 -18.73 -2.07
N GLY A 12 -20.86 -19.14 -3.07
CA GLY A 12 -22.00 -18.37 -3.55
C GLY A 12 -23.28 -18.62 -2.72
N PRO A 13 -24.33 -17.82 -2.92
CA PRO A 13 -25.56 -17.90 -2.12
C PRO A 13 -26.31 -19.25 -2.25
N TYR A 14 -26.06 -19.98 -3.33
CA TYR A 14 -26.78 -21.23 -3.62
C TYR A 14 -25.86 -22.44 -3.87
N SER A 15 -24.55 -22.24 -3.98
CA SER A 15 -23.63 -23.33 -4.31
C SER A 15 -22.17 -22.96 -4.02
N ILE A 16 -21.35 -24.00 -3.80
CA ILE A 16 -19.89 -23.87 -3.72
C ILE A 16 -19.32 -24.34 -5.06
N LYS A 17 -18.44 -23.52 -5.66
CA LYS A 17 -17.82 -23.81 -6.95
C LYS A 17 -16.31 -23.63 -6.89
N ASN A 18 -15.60 -24.50 -7.62
CA ASN A 18 -14.18 -24.26 -7.90
C ASN A 18 -14.07 -23.16 -8.95
N ILE A 19 -13.23 -22.17 -8.66
CA ILE A 19 -12.94 -21.06 -9.57
C ILE A 19 -11.43 -20.85 -9.69
N VAL A 20 -11.03 -20.09 -10.69
CA VAL A 20 -9.70 -19.49 -10.80
C VAL A 20 -9.86 -18.00 -10.47
N ASN A 21 -9.11 -17.52 -9.48
CA ASN A 21 -9.14 -16.12 -9.07
C ASN A 21 -8.21 -15.28 -9.94
N TRP A 22 -8.78 -14.44 -10.79
CA TRP A 22 -8.06 -13.50 -11.65
C TRP A 22 -7.95 -12.08 -11.07
N CYS A 23 -8.63 -11.83 -9.93
CA CYS A 23 -8.75 -10.50 -9.32
C CYS A 23 -7.82 -10.33 -8.11
N SER A 24 -6.90 -11.25 -7.87
CA SER A 24 -5.98 -11.17 -6.73
C SER A 24 -4.78 -10.28 -7.03
N ASN A 25 -4.35 -9.50 -6.05
CA ASN A 25 -3.09 -8.78 -6.06
C ASN A 25 -1.90 -9.64 -5.59
N ASP A 26 -2.14 -10.87 -5.16
CA ASP A 26 -1.09 -11.83 -4.78
C ASP A 26 -0.52 -12.51 -6.04
N TYR A 27 0.17 -11.73 -6.87
CA TYR A 27 0.68 -12.18 -8.17
C TYR A 27 1.69 -13.33 -8.08
N LEU A 28 2.41 -13.44 -6.97
CA LEU A 28 3.41 -14.48 -6.74
C LEU A 28 2.90 -15.64 -5.88
N GLY A 29 1.65 -15.57 -5.39
CA GLY A 29 1.07 -16.58 -4.51
C GLY A 29 1.75 -16.67 -3.14
N MET A 30 2.42 -15.60 -2.70
CA MET A 30 3.17 -15.60 -1.44
C MET A 30 2.27 -15.73 -0.21
N GLY A 31 1.01 -15.30 -0.30
CA GLY A 31 0.03 -15.48 0.77
C GLY A 31 -0.27 -16.95 1.11
N GLN A 32 0.09 -17.89 0.24
CA GLN A 32 -0.06 -19.34 0.47
C GLN A 32 1.29 -20.08 0.48
N ASN A 33 2.38 -19.34 0.45
CA ASN A 33 3.71 -19.93 0.55
C ASN A 33 3.94 -20.48 1.96
N LYS A 34 4.35 -21.76 2.04
CA LYS A 34 4.52 -22.43 3.33
C LYS A 34 5.53 -21.75 4.24
N THR A 35 6.61 -21.25 3.70
CA THR A 35 7.64 -20.53 4.50
C THR A 35 7.08 -19.26 5.12
N VAL A 36 6.26 -18.51 4.36
CA VAL A 36 5.60 -17.30 4.86
C VAL A 36 4.60 -17.66 5.95
N ILE A 37 3.76 -18.69 5.72
CA ILE A 37 2.76 -19.13 6.70
C ILE A 37 3.42 -19.63 7.98
N ASP A 38 4.49 -20.42 7.90
CA ASP A 38 5.21 -20.93 9.07
C ASP A 38 5.85 -19.79 9.88
N ALA A 39 6.40 -18.78 9.20
CA ALA A 39 6.92 -17.58 9.86
C ALA A 39 5.81 -16.78 10.56
N MET A 40 4.62 -16.67 9.95
CA MET A 40 3.46 -16.02 10.59
C MET A 40 3.00 -16.79 11.83
N HIS A 41 2.93 -18.12 11.79
CA HIS A 41 2.62 -18.94 12.97
C HIS A 41 3.63 -18.73 14.09
N THR A 42 4.92 -18.73 13.77
CA THR A 42 5.99 -18.47 14.73
C THR A 42 5.85 -17.10 15.38
N ALA A 43 5.59 -16.06 14.58
CA ALA A 43 5.38 -14.71 15.08
C ALA A 43 4.14 -14.61 15.98
N LEU A 44 3.05 -15.26 15.59
CA LEU A 44 1.81 -15.31 16.37
C LEU A 44 2.01 -15.97 17.73
N ASP A 45 2.73 -17.11 17.77
CA ASP A 45 3.02 -17.84 19.01
C ASP A 45 3.93 -17.03 19.95
N GLN A 46 4.85 -16.25 19.41
CA GLN A 46 5.80 -15.46 20.18
C GLN A 46 5.25 -14.13 20.69
N THR A 47 4.41 -13.45 19.92
CA THR A 47 4.02 -12.07 20.19
C THR A 47 2.51 -11.84 20.29
N GLY A 48 1.70 -12.86 19.99
CA GLY A 48 0.24 -12.74 19.98
C GLY A 48 -0.32 -12.14 18.68
N ALA A 49 -1.63 -11.95 18.65
CA ALA A 49 -2.38 -11.65 17.43
C ALA A 49 -2.38 -10.15 17.03
N GLY A 50 -1.73 -9.27 17.76
CA GLY A 50 -1.73 -7.85 17.45
C GLY A 50 -0.73 -7.04 18.25
N SER A 51 -0.47 -5.81 17.81
CA SER A 51 0.52 -4.92 18.41
C SER A 51 0.07 -4.27 19.72
N GLY A 52 -1.20 -4.37 20.09
CA GLY A 52 -1.74 -3.85 21.36
C GLY A 52 -1.81 -2.34 21.49
N GLY A 53 -1.37 -1.58 20.49
CA GLY A 53 -1.38 -0.12 20.56
C GLY A 53 -0.88 0.57 19.29
N THR A 54 -0.88 1.91 19.36
CA THR A 54 -0.29 2.71 18.26
C THR A 54 1.23 2.63 18.29
N ARG A 55 1.85 2.76 17.13
CA ARG A 55 3.32 2.67 16.97
C ARG A 55 4.07 3.68 17.85
N ASN A 56 3.51 4.87 18.04
CA ASN A 56 4.14 5.95 18.81
C ASN A 56 4.18 5.71 20.32
N ILE A 57 3.36 4.79 20.84
CA ILE A 57 3.26 4.51 22.27
C ILE A 57 3.85 3.13 22.59
N GLY A 58 3.19 2.07 22.19
CA GLY A 58 3.61 0.71 22.52
C GLY A 58 3.36 -0.32 21.41
N GLY A 59 2.89 0.12 20.25
CA GLY A 59 2.53 -0.76 19.14
C GLY A 59 3.66 -1.07 18.15
N THR A 60 4.87 -0.53 18.33
CA THR A 60 6.03 -0.89 17.51
C THR A 60 6.67 -2.15 18.05
N SER A 61 6.60 -3.24 17.31
CA SER A 61 7.31 -4.49 17.59
C SER A 61 8.63 -4.57 16.82
N HIS A 62 9.49 -5.53 17.20
CA HIS A 62 10.72 -5.80 16.47
C HIS A 62 10.47 -6.20 15.01
N TYR A 63 9.31 -6.81 14.68
CA TYR A 63 8.93 -7.14 13.30
C TYR A 63 8.70 -5.90 12.44
N HIS A 64 8.13 -4.82 13.00
CA HIS A 64 8.02 -3.56 12.27
C HIS A 64 9.40 -3.01 11.92
N VAL A 65 10.31 -2.99 12.90
CA VAL A 65 11.66 -2.46 12.71
C VAL A 65 12.45 -3.30 11.71
N ALA A 66 12.42 -4.62 11.84
CA ALA A 66 13.12 -5.54 10.94
C ALA A 66 12.61 -5.41 9.50
N LEU A 67 11.28 -5.34 9.31
CA LEU A 67 10.70 -5.19 7.97
C LEU A 67 11.04 -3.83 7.34
N GLU A 68 11.02 -2.75 8.11
CA GLU A 68 11.43 -1.42 7.62
C GLU A 68 12.91 -1.41 7.21
N GLN A 69 13.79 -2.07 7.96
CA GLN A 69 15.20 -2.22 7.59
C GLN A 69 15.39 -3.03 6.31
N GLU A 70 14.71 -4.18 6.18
CA GLU A 70 14.77 -5.01 4.97
C GLU A 70 14.25 -4.27 3.74
N LEU A 71 13.13 -3.56 3.86
CA LEU A 71 12.59 -2.76 2.76
C LEU A 71 13.51 -1.61 2.37
N ALA A 72 14.09 -0.91 3.33
CA ALA A 72 15.07 0.15 3.07
C ALA A 72 16.29 -0.42 2.33
N SER A 73 16.83 -1.56 2.77
CA SER A 73 17.94 -2.25 2.13
C SER A 73 17.60 -2.71 0.72
N LEU A 74 16.45 -3.38 0.52
CA LEU A 74 15.98 -3.86 -0.77
C LEU A 74 15.87 -2.72 -1.80
N HIS A 75 15.35 -1.58 -1.39
CA HIS A 75 15.14 -0.41 -2.25
C HIS A 75 16.33 0.57 -2.26
N GLN A 76 17.43 0.24 -1.56
CA GLN A 76 18.62 1.10 -1.45
C GLN A 76 18.27 2.52 -1.00
N LYS A 77 17.42 2.62 0.03
CA LYS A 77 16.99 3.88 0.65
C LYS A 77 17.49 3.97 2.09
N GLU A 78 17.55 5.19 2.61
CA GLU A 78 18.01 5.43 3.99
C GLU A 78 17.04 4.87 5.02
N ALA A 79 15.76 4.88 4.73
CA ALA A 79 14.71 4.39 5.63
C ALA A 79 13.48 3.93 4.85
N ALA A 80 12.64 3.16 5.53
CA ALA A 80 11.29 2.81 5.10
C ALA A 80 10.30 3.06 6.25
N CYS A 81 9.06 3.31 5.93
CA CYS A 81 7.98 3.49 6.89
C CYS A 81 6.80 2.62 6.52
N LEU A 82 6.36 1.77 7.46
CA LEU A 82 5.22 0.89 7.28
C LEU A 82 3.91 1.60 7.64
N PHE A 83 2.90 1.36 6.84
CA PHE A 83 1.52 1.76 7.06
C PHE A 83 0.61 0.53 7.11
N SER A 84 -0.60 0.68 7.64
CA SER A 84 -1.59 -0.39 7.71
C SER A 84 -2.10 -0.86 6.34
N SER A 85 -1.96 -0.02 5.31
CA SER A 85 -2.26 -0.36 3.92
C SER A 85 -1.54 0.60 2.97
N SER A 86 -1.39 0.20 1.69
CA SER A 86 -0.87 1.08 0.64
C SER A 86 -1.80 2.27 0.37
N TYR A 87 -3.10 2.12 0.58
CA TYR A 87 -4.05 3.24 0.49
C TYR A 87 -3.68 4.34 1.48
N VAL A 88 -3.54 3.97 2.74
CA VAL A 88 -3.16 4.90 3.83
C VAL A 88 -1.76 5.47 3.61
N ALA A 89 -0.81 4.65 3.12
CA ALA A 89 0.53 5.11 2.79
C ALA A 89 0.51 6.22 1.72
N ASN A 90 -0.22 6.01 0.63
CA ASN A 90 -0.34 7.01 -0.44
C ASN A 90 -1.00 8.30 0.05
N GLU A 91 -2.12 8.17 0.74
CA GLU A 91 -2.89 9.31 1.24
C GLU A 91 -2.06 10.17 2.20
N TRP A 92 -1.55 9.56 3.27
CA TRP A 92 -0.85 10.30 4.32
C TRP A 92 0.55 10.78 3.92
N SER A 93 1.21 10.11 2.97
CA SER A 93 2.47 10.62 2.43
C SER A 93 2.27 11.95 1.73
N LEU A 94 1.23 12.10 0.90
CA LEU A 94 0.93 13.35 0.20
C LEU A 94 0.49 14.47 1.17
N VAL A 95 -0.33 14.12 2.16
CA VAL A 95 -0.74 15.07 3.22
C VAL A 95 0.49 15.55 3.99
N SER A 96 1.37 14.65 4.41
CA SER A 96 2.56 14.99 5.18
C SER A 96 3.55 15.84 4.37
N LEU A 97 3.74 15.50 3.09
CA LEU A 97 4.59 16.31 2.19
C LEU A 97 4.08 17.74 2.10
N ALA A 98 2.76 17.92 1.96
CA ALA A 98 2.17 19.25 1.89
C ALA A 98 2.31 20.06 3.19
N GLN A 99 2.40 19.38 4.33
CA GLN A 99 2.64 20.05 5.62
C GLN A 99 4.12 20.46 5.82
N ILE A 100 5.04 19.67 5.25
CA ILE A 100 6.49 19.87 5.45
C ILE A 100 7.08 20.82 4.38
N VAL A 101 6.66 20.64 3.13
CA VAL A 101 7.20 21.40 1.99
C VAL A 101 6.34 22.63 1.73
N LYS A 102 6.92 23.81 1.94
CA LYS A 102 6.23 25.06 1.65
C LYS A 102 6.03 25.23 0.14
N ASN A 103 4.86 25.75 -0.22
CA ASN A 103 4.50 26.05 -1.62
C ASN A 103 4.52 24.84 -2.55
N ILE A 104 4.23 23.64 -2.02
CA ILE A 104 4.05 22.44 -2.83
C ILE A 104 2.76 22.53 -3.62
N GLY A 105 2.80 22.08 -4.89
CA GLY A 105 1.65 21.79 -5.73
C GLY A 105 1.73 20.36 -6.24
N PHE A 106 0.60 19.79 -6.60
CA PHE A 106 0.51 18.43 -7.15
C PHE A 106 0.05 18.46 -8.60
N LEU A 107 0.86 17.88 -9.48
CA LEU A 107 0.40 17.51 -10.82
C LEU A 107 -0.09 16.07 -10.78
N SER A 108 -1.33 15.86 -11.14
CA SER A 108 -2.01 14.56 -10.98
C SER A 108 -2.58 14.10 -12.31
N ASP A 109 -2.20 12.89 -12.70
CA ASP A 109 -2.86 12.20 -13.80
C ASP A 109 -4.36 12.02 -13.51
N SER A 110 -5.22 12.26 -14.51
CA SER A 110 -6.68 12.17 -14.38
C SER A 110 -7.17 10.76 -14.01
N MET A 111 -6.38 9.71 -14.27
CA MET A 111 -6.69 8.32 -13.93
C MET A 111 -5.90 7.79 -12.73
N ASN A 112 -5.35 8.66 -11.89
CA ASN A 112 -4.66 8.23 -10.69
C ASN A 112 -5.55 7.38 -9.76
N HIS A 113 -4.92 6.49 -9.01
CA HIS A 113 -5.60 5.68 -8.00
C HIS A 113 -6.31 6.55 -6.96
N ALA A 114 -7.47 6.09 -6.48
CA ALA A 114 -8.30 6.81 -5.52
C ALA A 114 -7.56 7.30 -4.27
N SER A 115 -6.55 6.54 -3.79
CA SER A 115 -5.74 6.93 -2.63
C SER A 115 -4.88 8.17 -2.88
N LEU A 116 -4.33 8.33 -4.11
CA LEU A 116 -3.58 9.52 -4.50
C LEU A 116 -4.50 10.73 -4.62
N ILE A 117 -5.66 10.54 -5.28
CA ILE A 117 -6.68 11.59 -5.40
C ILE A 117 -7.10 12.09 -4.01
N GLN A 118 -7.31 11.16 -3.07
CA GLN A 118 -7.75 11.49 -1.72
C GLN A 118 -6.64 12.20 -0.93
N GLY A 119 -5.39 11.72 -1.05
CA GLY A 119 -4.23 12.37 -0.43
C GLY A 119 -4.03 13.80 -0.91
N ILE A 120 -4.11 14.03 -2.24
CA ILE A 120 -4.04 15.38 -2.82
C ILE A 120 -5.18 16.26 -2.30
N ARG A 121 -6.41 15.71 -2.23
CA ARG A 121 -7.56 16.45 -1.70
C ARG A 121 -7.37 16.84 -0.24
N HIS A 122 -6.95 15.91 0.61
CA HIS A 122 -6.77 16.13 2.04
C HIS A 122 -5.55 17.00 2.36
N SER A 123 -4.56 17.04 1.46
CA SER A 123 -3.39 17.92 1.63
C SER A 123 -3.74 19.41 1.62
N GLY A 124 -4.85 19.79 0.95
CA GLY A 124 -5.25 21.18 0.75
C GLY A 124 -4.33 21.98 -0.19
N ALA A 125 -3.29 21.36 -0.74
CA ALA A 125 -2.35 22.02 -1.65
C ALA A 125 -2.97 22.26 -3.04
N PRO A 126 -2.48 23.24 -3.79
CA PRO A 126 -2.85 23.43 -5.19
C PRO A 126 -2.64 22.15 -5.99
N LYS A 127 -3.57 21.89 -6.92
CA LYS A 127 -3.52 20.69 -7.77
C LYS A 127 -3.83 21.06 -9.20
N PHE A 128 -3.09 20.43 -10.11
CA PHE A 128 -3.24 20.56 -11.55
C PHE A 128 -3.46 19.15 -12.10
N ILE A 129 -4.60 18.93 -12.77
CA ILE A 129 -4.95 17.62 -13.29
C ILE A 129 -4.67 17.62 -14.79
N PHE A 130 -3.85 16.67 -15.24
CA PHE A 130 -3.55 16.48 -16.65
C PHE A 130 -4.19 15.21 -17.21
N GLU A 131 -4.42 15.17 -18.51
CA GLU A 131 -5.00 14.03 -19.21
C GLU A 131 -4.09 12.79 -19.09
N HIS A 132 -4.73 11.62 -18.96
CA HIS A 132 -4.02 10.35 -18.76
C HIS A 132 -2.97 10.09 -19.85
N ASN A 133 -1.72 9.90 -19.42
CA ASN A 133 -0.55 9.67 -20.28
C ASN A 133 -0.30 10.76 -21.34
N ASN A 134 -0.87 11.95 -21.19
CA ASN A 134 -0.63 13.07 -22.09
C ASN A 134 0.52 13.94 -21.59
N MET A 135 1.71 13.72 -22.16
CA MET A 135 2.91 14.45 -21.75
C MET A 135 2.89 15.93 -22.19
N ALA A 136 2.19 16.27 -23.26
CA ALA A 136 2.05 17.66 -23.70
C ALA A 136 1.19 18.45 -22.70
N ASP A 137 0.03 17.88 -22.29
CA ASP A 137 -0.80 18.52 -21.26
C ASP A 137 -0.10 18.60 -19.90
N LEU A 138 0.72 17.60 -19.55
CA LEU A 138 1.57 17.69 -18.35
C LEU A 138 2.56 18.85 -18.43
N GLU A 139 3.19 19.07 -19.58
CA GLU A 139 4.14 20.17 -19.80
C GLU A 139 3.42 21.52 -19.72
N ASP A 140 2.24 21.65 -20.33
CA ASP A 140 1.40 22.85 -20.22
C ASP A 140 1.02 23.12 -18.76
N LYS A 141 0.59 22.11 -18.00
CA LYS A 141 0.28 22.26 -16.57
C LYS A 141 1.48 22.61 -15.71
N LEU A 142 2.67 22.14 -16.07
CA LEU A 142 3.91 22.56 -15.40
C LEU A 142 4.23 24.03 -15.63
N ALA A 143 3.92 24.56 -16.80
CA ALA A 143 4.10 25.96 -17.11
C ALA A 143 3.09 26.89 -16.41
N GLU A 144 1.93 26.35 -15.97
CA GLU A 144 0.92 27.07 -15.19
C GLU A 144 1.27 27.18 -13.68
N CYS A 145 2.19 26.34 -13.18
CA CYS A 145 2.62 26.30 -11.77
C CYS A 145 3.67 27.40 -11.49
#